data_0d01d00f54ef7a1c0c1e55cf00296ddf
#
_entry.id   0d01d00f54ef7a1c0c1e55cf00296ddf
#
_cell.length_a   1.000
_cell.length_b   1.000
_cell.length_c   1.000
_cell.angle_alpha   90.00
_cell.angle_beta   90.00
_cell.angle_gamma   90.00
#
_symmetry.space_group_name_H-M   'P 1'
#
loop_
_entity.id
_entity.type
_entity.pdbx_description
1 polymer ?
#
loop_
_entity_poly.entity_id
_entity_poly.type
_entity_poly.pdbx_seq_one_letter_code
_entity_poly.pdbx_strand_id
1 'polypeptide(L)'
;MAGRSTKKTAKTSTNKKSTKLAVKRRAAKLTLLAGGNPQIAKADGDAAVQAYIAAMPGWKREIGRRLDALIVRTVPGARKAVKWNSPLYGVEGQGESKGWFLSFHCFTKYVKVAFFRGASLRPVPPAKSKSKDTRYLDIHEDDQLDEAQLAAWVKQASLLPGERM
;
A
#
# COMPACT_ATOMS: atom_id res chain seq x y z
N MET A 1 -41.74 49.84 -39.94
CA MET A 1 -42.50 48.80 -39.28
C MET A 1 -41.53 47.83 -38.62
N ALA A 2 -41.54 47.79 -37.34
CA ALA A 2 -40.53 47.11 -36.57
C ALA A 2 -40.86 45.64 -36.38
N GLY A 3 -39.99 44.72 -36.79
CA GLY A 3 -40.03 43.31 -36.45
C GLY A 3 -39.22 43.06 -35.17
N ARG A 4 -39.87 42.74 -34.08
CA ARG A 4 -39.23 42.31 -32.86
C ARG A 4 -38.77 40.85 -32.98
N SER A 5 -37.49 40.62 -33.00
CA SER A 5 -36.88 39.30 -32.78
C SER A 5 -36.66 39.10 -31.29
N THR A 6 -37.35 38.17 -30.70
CA THR A 6 -37.13 37.70 -29.31
C THR A 6 -36.08 36.60 -29.35
N LYS A 7 -34.87 36.92 -28.94
CA LYS A 7 -33.85 35.90 -28.66
C LYS A 7 -34.20 35.17 -27.36
N LYS A 8 -34.56 33.93 -27.47
CA LYS A 8 -34.65 32.99 -26.37
C LYS A 8 -33.22 32.53 -25.99
N THR A 9 -32.73 33.02 -24.88
CA THR A 9 -31.47 32.51 -24.31
C THR A 9 -31.75 31.17 -23.66
N ALA A 10 -31.17 30.12 -24.22
CA ALA A 10 -31.14 28.80 -23.57
C ALA A 10 -30.24 28.84 -22.35
N LYS A 11 -30.81 28.61 -21.19
CA LYS A 11 -30.05 28.41 -19.95
C LYS A 11 -29.40 27.03 -20.01
N THR A 12 -28.10 26.97 -20.18
CA THR A 12 -27.28 25.79 -19.97
C THR A 12 -27.22 25.55 -18.47
N SER A 13 -28.03 24.64 -17.97
CA SER A 13 -27.92 24.17 -16.60
C SER A 13 -26.71 23.24 -16.51
N THR A 14 -25.65 23.75 -15.93
CA THR A 14 -24.41 23.02 -15.71
C THR A 14 -24.60 21.90 -14.68
N ASN A 15 -24.32 20.72 -15.13
CA ASN A 15 -24.44 19.45 -14.42
C ASN A 15 -23.37 19.29 -13.33
N LYS A 16 -23.21 20.29 -12.44
CA LYS A 16 -22.23 20.25 -11.33
C LYS A 16 -22.63 19.32 -10.18
N LYS A 17 -23.89 18.91 -10.11
CA LYS A 17 -24.38 18.04 -9.02
C LYS A 17 -24.02 16.57 -9.20
N SER A 18 -23.85 16.08 -10.43
CA SER A 18 -23.56 14.65 -10.67
C SER A 18 -22.11 14.26 -10.34
N THR A 19 -21.17 15.18 -10.48
CA THR A 19 -19.75 14.92 -10.21
C THR A 19 -19.45 14.82 -8.71
N LYS A 20 -20.07 15.63 -7.87
CA LYS A 20 -19.93 15.56 -6.40
C LYS A 20 -20.50 14.29 -5.80
N LEU A 21 -21.61 13.77 -6.34
CA LEU A 21 -22.22 12.51 -5.89
C LEU A 21 -21.41 11.27 -6.28
N ALA A 22 -20.75 11.26 -7.46
CA ALA A 22 -19.89 10.17 -7.89
C ALA A 22 -18.61 10.11 -7.05
N VAL A 23 -18.02 11.24 -6.68
CA VAL A 23 -16.84 11.33 -5.79
C VAL A 23 -17.18 10.87 -4.37
N LYS A 24 -18.35 11.25 -3.84
CA LYS A 24 -18.84 10.81 -2.53
C LYS A 24 -19.13 9.30 -2.48
N ARG A 25 -19.64 8.70 -3.56
CA ARG A 25 -19.89 7.25 -3.66
C ARG A 25 -18.58 6.45 -3.75
N ARG A 26 -17.52 6.95 -4.39
CA ARG A 26 -16.19 6.32 -4.40
C ARG A 26 -15.52 6.37 -3.02
N ALA A 27 -15.63 7.48 -2.30
CA ALA A 27 -15.12 7.60 -0.93
C ALA A 27 -15.83 6.66 0.06
N ALA A 28 -17.16 6.42 -0.12
CA ALA A 28 -17.95 5.53 0.71
C ALA A 28 -17.65 4.03 0.49
N LYS A 29 -16.89 3.64 -0.55
CA LYS A 29 -16.51 2.25 -0.84
C LYS A 29 -15.23 1.80 -0.14
N LEU A 30 -14.48 2.70 0.49
CA LEU A 30 -13.30 2.35 1.26
C LEU A 30 -13.74 1.83 2.63
N THR A 31 -13.71 0.51 2.79
CA THR A 31 -14.01 -0.16 4.04
C THR A 31 -12.72 -0.50 4.77
N LEU A 32 -12.70 -0.21 6.07
CA LEU A 32 -11.60 -0.64 6.94
C LEU A 32 -12.00 -1.94 7.63
N LEU A 33 -11.05 -2.88 7.67
CA LEU A 33 -11.18 -4.12 8.43
C LEU A 33 -10.86 -3.86 9.91
N ALA A 34 -11.04 -4.89 10.74
CA ALA A 34 -10.64 -4.84 12.15
C ALA A 34 -9.17 -4.40 12.26
N GLY A 35 -8.87 -3.49 13.21
CA GLY A 35 -7.55 -2.89 13.36
C GLY A 35 -7.26 -1.70 12.43
N GLY A 36 -8.24 -1.28 11.61
CA GLY A 36 -8.10 -0.17 10.67
C GLY A 36 -7.35 -0.53 9.39
N ASN A 37 -7.24 -1.81 9.06
CA ASN A 37 -6.62 -2.22 7.81
C ASN A 37 -7.56 -1.94 6.62
N PRO A 38 -7.07 -1.29 5.54
CA PRO A 38 -7.87 -1.07 4.35
C PRO A 38 -8.32 -2.38 3.69
N GLN A 39 -9.57 -2.43 3.28
CA GLN A 39 -10.08 -3.51 2.45
C GLN A 39 -9.92 -3.13 0.98
N ILE A 40 -8.92 -3.70 0.34
CA ILE A 40 -8.58 -3.43 -1.07
C ILE A 40 -8.67 -4.74 -1.85
N ALA A 41 -9.33 -4.68 -3.00
CA ALA A 41 -9.41 -5.82 -3.90
C ALA A 41 -8.01 -6.27 -4.36
N LYS A 42 -7.85 -7.58 -4.51
CA LYS A 42 -6.61 -8.17 -5.08
C LYS A 42 -6.33 -7.57 -6.45
N ALA A 43 -5.14 -7.01 -6.60
CA ALA A 43 -4.69 -6.46 -7.87
C ALA A 43 -3.16 -6.40 -7.92
N ASP A 44 -2.61 -6.54 -9.10
CA ASP A 44 -1.19 -6.37 -9.35
C ASP A 44 -0.87 -4.89 -9.67
N GLY A 45 0.34 -4.49 -9.38
CA GLY A 45 0.91 -3.20 -9.76
C GLY A 45 0.90 -2.14 -8.68
N ASP A 46 1.55 -1.02 -8.98
CA ASP A 46 1.72 0.10 -8.07
C ASP A 46 0.40 0.78 -7.69
N ALA A 47 -0.53 0.92 -8.63
CA ALA A 47 -1.80 1.60 -8.39
C ALA A 47 -2.58 1.00 -7.21
N ALA A 48 -2.60 -0.34 -7.09
CA ALA A 48 -3.25 -1.04 -5.99
C ALA A 48 -2.58 -0.75 -4.65
N VAL A 49 -1.25 -0.73 -4.61
CA VAL A 49 -0.48 -0.40 -3.42
C VAL A 49 -0.69 1.05 -3.01
N GLN A 50 -0.70 1.98 -3.94
CA GLN A 50 -0.99 3.39 -3.65
C GLN A 50 -2.42 3.59 -3.13
N ALA A 51 -3.38 2.86 -3.66
CA ALA A 51 -4.75 2.88 -3.15
C ALA A 51 -4.83 2.38 -1.70
N TYR A 52 -4.09 1.32 -1.37
CA TYR A 52 -3.99 0.83 0.00
C TYR A 52 -3.38 1.88 0.93
N ILE A 53 -2.25 2.47 0.54
CA ILE A 53 -1.56 3.49 1.35
C ILE A 53 -2.45 4.71 1.56
N ALA A 54 -3.14 5.17 0.52
CA ALA A 54 -4.07 6.29 0.63
C ALA A 54 -5.24 6.02 1.60
N ALA A 55 -5.63 4.76 1.74
CA ALA A 55 -6.70 4.32 2.65
C ALA A 55 -6.22 4.00 4.08
N MET A 56 -4.91 3.98 4.32
CA MET A 56 -4.37 3.77 5.66
C MET A 56 -4.80 4.89 6.61
N PRO A 57 -5.32 4.58 7.82
CA PRO A 57 -5.85 5.59 8.71
C PRO A 57 -4.76 6.34 9.46
N GLY A 58 -4.94 7.67 9.58
CA GLY A 58 -4.13 8.53 10.43
C GLY A 58 -2.62 8.47 10.12
N TRP A 59 -1.82 8.39 11.18
CA TRP A 59 -0.36 8.35 11.11
C TRP A 59 0.20 7.16 10.32
N LYS A 60 -0.54 6.08 10.22
CA LYS A 60 -0.13 4.86 9.49
C LYS A 60 0.07 5.11 8.00
N ARG A 61 -0.70 6.05 7.43
CA ARG A 61 -0.54 6.44 6.01
C ARG A 61 0.86 6.97 5.72
N GLU A 62 1.40 7.79 6.59
CA GLU A 62 2.77 8.31 6.44
C GLU A 62 3.81 7.19 6.54
N ILE A 63 3.61 6.24 7.46
CA ILE A 63 4.45 5.04 7.55
C ILE A 63 4.39 4.25 6.25
N GLY A 64 3.21 4.04 5.69
CA GLY A 64 3.03 3.36 4.40
C GLY A 64 3.79 4.04 3.26
N ARG A 65 3.72 5.37 3.18
CA ARG A 65 4.46 6.16 2.19
C ARG A 65 5.96 6.01 2.34
N ARG A 66 6.46 6.08 3.56
CA ARG A 66 7.89 5.94 3.86
C ARG A 66 8.40 4.54 3.55
N LEU A 67 7.64 3.51 3.89
CA LEU A 67 7.96 2.12 3.56
C LEU A 67 8.03 1.92 2.04
N ASP A 68 7.02 2.35 1.32
CA ASP A 68 6.98 2.23 -0.15
C ASP A 68 8.17 2.95 -0.81
N ALA A 69 8.41 4.20 -0.43
CA ALA A 69 9.53 4.99 -0.97
C ALA A 69 10.88 4.34 -0.66
N LEU A 70 11.08 3.83 0.54
CA LEU A 70 12.30 3.15 0.95
C LEU A 70 12.51 1.86 0.16
N ILE A 71 11.48 1.05 -0.01
CA ILE A 71 11.55 -0.21 -0.75
C ILE A 71 11.89 0.05 -2.21
N VAL A 72 11.20 0.99 -2.85
CA VAL A 72 11.43 1.34 -4.27
C VAL A 72 12.84 1.89 -4.48
N ARG A 73 13.34 2.71 -3.56
CA ARG A 73 14.70 3.26 -3.61
C ARG A 73 15.77 2.17 -3.43
N THR A 74 15.50 1.22 -2.54
CA THR A 74 16.46 0.15 -2.20
C THR A 74 16.46 -0.96 -3.25
N VAL A 75 15.30 -1.28 -3.81
CA VAL A 75 15.09 -2.32 -4.83
C VAL A 75 14.40 -1.68 -6.03
N PRO A 76 15.15 -1.00 -6.91
CA PRO A 76 14.57 -0.43 -8.12
C PRO A 76 13.91 -1.51 -8.97
N GLY A 77 12.70 -1.23 -9.46
CA GLY A 77 11.91 -2.20 -10.22
C GLY A 77 11.23 -3.28 -9.37
N ALA A 78 11.13 -3.08 -8.06
CA ALA A 78 10.40 -4.01 -7.19
C ALA A 78 8.97 -4.24 -7.71
N ARG A 79 8.57 -5.49 -7.78
CA ARG A 79 7.22 -5.89 -8.14
C ARG A 79 6.28 -5.60 -6.98
N LYS A 80 5.09 -5.10 -7.28
CA LYS A 80 4.09 -4.74 -6.27
C LYS A 80 2.76 -5.41 -6.57
N ALA A 81 2.03 -5.74 -5.52
CA ALA A 81 0.64 -6.20 -5.59
C ALA A 81 -0.08 -5.96 -4.28
N VAL A 82 -1.39 -6.05 -4.30
CA VAL A 82 -2.21 -6.20 -3.09
C VAL A 82 -2.85 -7.57 -3.13
N LYS A 83 -2.64 -8.35 -2.08
CA LYS A 83 -3.27 -9.64 -1.84
C LYS A 83 -3.65 -9.72 -0.36
N TRP A 84 -4.78 -10.35 -0.07
CA TRP A 84 -5.29 -10.48 1.31
C TRP A 84 -5.28 -9.13 2.07
N ASN A 85 -5.73 -8.08 1.39
CA ASN A 85 -5.79 -6.73 1.94
C ASN A 85 -4.44 -6.23 2.49
N SER A 86 -3.34 -6.59 1.83
CA SER A 86 -2.00 -6.16 2.22
C SER A 86 -1.12 -5.90 1.00
N PRO A 87 -0.32 -4.84 1.00
CA PRO A 87 0.71 -4.64 -0.01
C PRO A 87 1.76 -5.73 0.05
N LEU A 88 2.20 -6.17 -1.10
CA LEU A 88 3.26 -7.15 -1.29
C LEU A 88 4.34 -6.58 -2.18
N TYR A 89 5.57 -6.83 -1.82
CA TYR A 89 6.75 -6.43 -2.59
C TYR A 89 7.59 -7.65 -2.94
N GLY A 90 7.95 -7.75 -4.20
CA GLY A 90 8.71 -8.87 -4.72
C GLY A 90 9.73 -8.43 -5.75
N VAL A 91 10.51 -9.36 -6.22
CA VAL A 91 11.43 -9.15 -7.34
C VAL A 91 10.93 -9.92 -8.55
N GLU A 92 11.14 -9.34 -9.72
CA GLU A 92 10.97 -10.07 -10.95
C GLU A 92 12.16 -10.99 -11.17
N GLY A 93 11.91 -12.22 -11.58
CA GLY A 93 12.95 -13.18 -11.84
C GLY A 93 12.38 -14.43 -12.49
N GLN A 94 13.26 -15.32 -12.90
CA GLN A 94 12.86 -16.62 -13.43
C GLN A 94 13.08 -17.71 -12.36
N GLY A 95 12.19 -18.70 -12.32
CA GLY A 95 12.32 -19.84 -11.42
C GLY A 95 12.05 -19.52 -9.96
N GLU A 96 12.87 -20.04 -9.07
CA GLU A 96 12.69 -19.93 -7.61
C GLU A 96 12.93 -18.52 -7.04
N SER A 97 13.59 -17.66 -7.82
CA SER A 97 13.81 -16.27 -7.41
C SER A 97 12.57 -15.40 -7.56
N LYS A 98 11.51 -15.91 -8.19
CA LYS A 98 10.22 -15.22 -8.26
C LYS A 98 9.47 -15.39 -6.95
N GLY A 99 9.18 -14.29 -6.28
CA GLY A 99 8.36 -14.36 -5.10
C GLY A 99 8.32 -13.05 -4.34
N TRP A 100 7.56 -13.07 -3.30
CA TRP A 100 7.35 -11.93 -2.44
C TRP A 100 8.32 -11.98 -1.27
N PHE A 101 8.99 -10.88 -0.98
CA PHE A 101 9.96 -10.82 0.11
C PHE A 101 9.44 -10.05 1.33
N LEU A 102 8.48 -9.14 1.11
CA LEU A 102 7.98 -8.25 2.14
C LEU A 102 6.49 -7.96 1.96
N SER A 103 5.81 -7.79 3.08
CA SER A 103 4.44 -7.26 3.15
C SER A 103 4.30 -6.36 4.37
N PHE A 104 3.30 -5.48 4.38
CA PHE A 104 2.91 -4.79 5.60
C PHE A 104 1.39 -4.71 5.77
N HIS A 105 0.94 -4.54 7.00
CA HIS A 105 -0.46 -4.62 7.37
C HIS A 105 -0.77 -3.70 8.54
N CYS A 106 -1.93 -3.04 8.52
CA CYS A 106 -2.36 -2.18 9.62
C CYS A 106 -3.02 -2.98 10.72
N PHE A 107 -2.54 -2.78 11.94
CA PHE A 107 -3.21 -3.17 13.18
C PHE A 107 -3.66 -1.93 13.94
N THR A 108 -4.41 -2.11 15.02
CA THR A 108 -4.97 -0.97 15.77
C THR A 108 -3.91 0.03 16.23
N LYS A 109 -2.80 -0.44 16.78
CA LYS A 109 -1.77 0.41 17.40
C LYS A 109 -0.43 0.43 16.66
N TYR A 110 -0.29 -0.33 15.58
CA TYR A 110 0.97 -0.44 14.85
C TYR A 110 0.77 -0.87 13.41
N VAL A 111 1.80 -0.65 12.61
CA VAL A 111 1.94 -1.24 11.28
C VAL A 111 2.94 -2.40 11.40
N LYS A 112 2.52 -3.59 11.01
CA LYS A 112 3.37 -4.77 11.00
C LYS A 112 4.03 -4.92 9.63
N VAL A 113 5.36 -4.95 9.62
CA VAL A 113 6.14 -5.31 8.43
C VAL A 113 6.54 -6.77 8.55
N ALA A 114 6.20 -7.57 7.55
CA ALA A 114 6.55 -8.98 7.49
C ALA A 114 7.66 -9.23 6.48
N PHE A 115 8.75 -9.81 6.93
CA PHE A 115 9.82 -10.32 6.07
C PHE A 115 9.67 -11.85 5.99
N PHE A 116 9.30 -12.37 4.84
CA PHE A 116 8.98 -13.80 4.69
C PHE A 116 10.17 -14.72 4.94
N ARG A 117 11.39 -14.24 4.68
CA ARG A 117 12.65 -14.92 5.03
C ARG A 117 13.40 -14.19 6.15
N GLY A 118 12.66 -13.57 7.06
CA GLY A 118 13.21 -12.73 8.12
C GLY A 118 14.22 -13.42 9.02
N ALA A 119 14.09 -14.73 9.24
CA ALA A 119 15.04 -15.50 10.04
C ALA A 119 16.46 -15.54 9.44
N SER A 120 16.59 -15.30 8.12
CA SER A 120 17.86 -15.26 7.40
C SER A 120 18.47 -13.86 7.32
N LEU A 121 17.78 -12.85 7.80
CA LEU A 121 18.27 -11.46 7.81
C LEU A 121 19.23 -11.23 8.98
N ARG A 122 20.15 -10.29 8.80
CA ARG A 122 21.13 -9.92 9.83
C ARG A 122 21.15 -8.39 10.04
N PRO A 123 20.90 -7.91 11.26
CA PRO A 123 20.37 -8.66 12.41
C PRO A 123 18.97 -9.21 12.12
N VAL A 124 18.56 -10.24 12.85
CA VAL A 124 17.22 -10.82 12.70
C VAL A 124 16.17 -9.81 13.19
N PRO A 125 15.10 -9.51 12.42
CA PRO A 125 14.03 -8.65 12.89
C PRO A 125 13.38 -9.16 14.19
N PRO A 126 12.90 -8.24 15.06
CA PRO A 126 12.70 -8.54 16.48
C PRO A 126 11.50 -9.43 16.80
N ALA A 127 10.43 -9.39 16.00
CA ALA A 127 9.21 -10.10 16.35
C ALA A 127 9.09 -11.44 15.60
N LYS A 128 8.79 -12.48 16.35
CA LYS A 128 8.63 -13.84 15.82
C LYS A 128 7.24 -14.03 15.20
N SER A 129 7.18 -14.94 14.22
CA SER A 129 5.97 -15.44 13.60
C SER A 129 5.74 -16.90 13.99
N LYS A 130 4.54 -17.41 13.72
CA LYS A 130 4.24 -18.83 13.75
C LYS A 130 5.03 -19.63 12.70
N SER A 131 5.34 -18.99 11.57
CA SER A 131 6.27 -19.55 10.58
C SER A 131 7.71 -19.40 11.08
N LYS A 132 8.50 -20.47 10.94
CA LYS A 132 9.90 -20.44 11.39
C LYS A 132 10.77 -19.46 10.59
N ASP A 133 10.43 -19.15 9.35
CA ASP A 133 11.23 -18.32 8.45
C ASP A 133 10.82 -16.84 8.52
N THR A 134 9.57 -16.55 8.80
CA THR A 134 9.05 -15.18 8.81
C THR A 134 9.41 -14.45 10.11
N ARG A 135 9.77 -13.17 9.99
CA ARG A 135 9.98 -12.27 11.13
C ARG A 135 9.28 -10.95 10.87
N TYR A 136 8.92 -10.27 11.93
CA TYR A 136 8.16 -9.03 11.87
C TYR A 136 8.91 -7.86 12.48
N LEU A 137 8.63 -6.68 11.97
CA LEU A 137 8.89 -5.40 12.61
C LEU A 137 7.55 -4.72 12.85
N ASP A 138 7.22 -4.43 14.10
CA ASP A 138 6.03 -3.68 14.48
C ASP A 138 6.41 -2.21 14.68
N ILE A 139 5.78 -1.32 13.93
CA ILE A 139 6.04 0.13 13.95
C ILE A 139 4.86 0.81 14.63
N HIS A 140 5.10 1.44 15.78
CA HIS A 140 4.13 2.20 16.55
C HIS A 140 4.20 3.69 16.20
N GLU A 141 3.19 4.46 16.59
CA GLU A 141 3.05 5.87 16.24
C GLU A 141 4.26 6.72 16.62
N ASP A 142 4.79 6.51 17.83
CA ASP A 142 5.90 7.31 18.37
C ASP A 142 7.28 6.71 18.08
N ASP A 143 7.34 5.61 17.34
CA ASP A 143 8.59 4.98 17.00
C ASP A 143 9.37 5.83 15.99
N GLN A 144 10.67 5.96 16.24
CA GLN A 144 11.60 6.48 15.25
C GLN A 144 11.98 5.33 14.31
N LEU A 145 11.63 5.48 13.03
CA LEU A 145 11.95 4.49 12.02
C LEU A 145 13.44 4.56 11.67
N ASP A 146 14.17 3.50 11.99
CA ASP A 146 15.56 3.33 11.55
C ASP A 146 15.56 2.94 10.06
N GLU A 147 15.59 3.94 9.20
CA GLU A 147 15.51 3.73 7.75
C GLU A 147 16.76 3.02 7.20
N ALA A 148 17.94 3.24 7.80
CA ALA A 148 19.16 2.57 7.39
C ALA A 148 19.09 1.06 7.66
N GLN A 149 18.65 0.67 8.85
CA GLN A 149 18.44 -0.73 9.20
C GLN A 149 17.37 -1.37 8.34
N LEU A 150 16.25 -0.67 8.13
CA LEU A 150 15.16 -1.16 7.30
C LEU A 150 15.59 -1.35 5.85
N ALA A 151 16.34 -0.41 5.29
CA ALA A 151 16.90 -0.53 3.94
C ALA A 151 17.85 -1.74 3.83
N ALA A 152 18.69 -1.97 4.85
CA ALA A 152 19.58 -3.14 4.89
C ALA A 152 18.79 -4.45 4.89
N TRP A 153 17.72 -4.55 5.65
CA TRP A 153 16.82 -5.71 5.65
C TRP A 153 16.12 -5.91 4.30
N VAL A 154 15.59 -4.84 3.73
CA VAL A 154 14.91 -4.87 2.41
C VAL A 154 15.87 -5.37 1.33
N LYS A 155 17.10 -4.85 1.30
CA LYS A 155 18.11 -5.29 0.35
C LYS A 155 18.45 -6.77 0.50
N GLN A 156 18.70 -7.22 1.72
CA GLN A 156 18.97 -8.64 2.01
C GLN A 156 17.79 -9.52 1.60
N ALA A 157 16.57 -9.13 1.97
CA ALA A 157 15.36 -9.88 1.67
C ALA A 157 15.12 -10.03 0.16
N SER A 158 15.41 -8.99 -0.62
CA SER A 158 15.26 -9.00 -2.07
C SER A 158 16.20 -9.97 -2.78
N LEU A 159 17.28 -10.37 -2.13
CA LEU A 159 18.29 -11.31 -2.66
C LEU A 159 18.02 -12.76 -2.28
N LEU A 160 17.06 -12.99 -1.38
CA LEU A 160 16.68 -14.32 -0.94
C LEU A 160 15.55 -14.90 -1.83
N PRO A 161 15.38 -16.25 -1.84
CA PRO A 161 14.21 -16.84 -2.49
C PRO A 161 12.92 -16.26 -1.91
N GLY A 162 12.02 -15.81 -2.80
CA GLY A 162 10.75 -15.24 -2.38
C GLY A 162 9.72 -16.28 -1.97
N GLU A 163 8.69 -15.84 -1.25
CA GLU A 163 7.53 -16.65 -0.92
C GLU A 163 6.58 -16.69 -2.13
N ARG A 164 6.11 -17.87 -2.47
CA ARG A 164 5.10 -18.05 -3.51
C ARG A 164 3.69 -17.94 -2.93
N MET A 165 2.85 -17.10 -3.53
CA MET A 165 1.46 -16.88 -3.12
C MET A 165 0.53 -16.79 -4.32
#